data_9f7f53251d4981b62922991882f5fae3
#
_entry.id   9f7f53251d4981b62922991882f5fae3
#
_cell.length_a   1.000
_cell.length_b   1.000
_cell.length_c   1.000
_cell.angle_alpha   90.00
_cell.angle_beta   90.00
_cell.angle_gamma   90.00
#
_symmetry.space_group_name_H-M   'P 1'
#
loop_
_entity.id
_entity.type
_entity.pdbx_description
1 polymer ?
#
loop_
_entity_poly.entity_id
_entity_poly.type
_entity_poly.pdbx_seq_one_letter_code
_entity_poly.pdbx_strand_id
1 'polypeptide(L)'
;MEKKYVIFLNGEYKYSQEFMDKLVSENAVCFCADGGANFAFKYGKMPEVIVGDLDSIEKKVLEYYKSKNILIKKFPKDKDFTDFELILKEINKISENKNFVEKIFVVGGLGKRIDMTLSNLFIMEKYKNLVFLQENEEIFYAEKSFVLKNKKEYEFSIIPISEKVEKLTLKGFKFETDKIDVKRESSRLVSNVILENEASVEFKNGKLIIILKNNNKNLLY
;
A
#
# COMPACT_ATOMS: atom_id res chain seq x y z
N MET A 1 2.04 6.77 21.56
CA MET A 1 2.20 6.98 20.10
C MET A 1 1.58 5.81 19.35
N GLU A 2 0.87 6.07 18.29
CA GLU A 2 0.20 5.07 17.47
C GLU A 2 1.23 4.23 16.71
N LYS A 3 1.05 2.90 16.72
CA LYS A 3 1.98 1.99 16.03
C LYS A 3 1.74 2.04 14.52
N LYS A 4 2.78 2.28 13.75
CA LYS A 4 2.76 2.20 12.29
C LYS A 4 3.06 0.75 11.87
N TYR A 5 2.22 0.17 11.01
CA TYR A 5 2.43 -1.18 10.47
C TYR A 5 2.99 -1.09 9.05
N VAL A 6 4.07 -1.83 8.79
CA VAL A 6 4.75 -1.86 7.48
C VAL A 6 4.93 -3.30 7.03
N ILE A 7 4.45 -3.62 5.83
CA ILE A 7 4.58 -4.96 5.22
C ILE A 7 5.56 -4.90 4.06
N PHE A 8 6.55 -5.79 4.08
CA PHE A 8 7.50 -6.01 3.00
C PHE A 8 7.07 -7.21 2.17
N LEU A 9 6.77 -6.98 0.88
CA LEU A 9 6.43 -8.02 -0.10
C LEU A 9 7.61 -8.27 -1.04
N ASN A 10 7.54 -9.30 -1.89
CA ASN A 10 8.62 -9.71 -2.79
C ASN A 10 8.49 -9.09 -4.20
N GLY A 11 8.00 -7.86 -4.33
CA GLY A 11 7.91 -7.14 -5.59
C GLY A 11 9.15 -6.33 -5.93
N GLU A 12 8.96 -5.18 -6.60
CA GLU A 12 10.05 -4.30 -7.01
C GLU A 12 10.41 -3.31 -5.90
N TYR A 13 11.73 -3.09 -5.71
CA TYR A 13 12.26 -2.15 -4.72
C TYR A 13 13.17 -1.12 -5.37
N LYS A 14 12.67 0.09 -5.51
CA LYS A 14 13.39 1.28 -6.00
C LYS A 14 13.30 2.39 -4.94
N TYR A 15 13.58 2.04 -3.69
CA TYR A 15 13.51 2.97 -2.56
C TYR A 15 14.90 3.39 -2.12
N SER A 16 15.05 4.68 -1.75
CA SER A 16 16.24 5.16 -1.06
C SER A 16 16.29 4.64 0.37
N GLN A 17 17.50 4.62 0.95
CA GLN A 17 17.68 4.30 2.37
C GLN A 17 16.92 5.33 3.24
N GLU A 18 16.99 6.62 2.87
CA GLU A 18 16.31 7.71 3.58
C GLU A 18 14.79 7.51 3.64
N PHE A 19 14.16 7.12 2.53
CA PHE A 19 12.73 6.80 2.50
C PHE A 19 12.41 5.66 3.46
N MET A 20 13.18 4.57 3.42
CA MET A 20 12.95 3.41 4.27
C MET A 20 13.19 3.71 5.75
N ASP A 21 14.14 4.59 6.08
CA ASP A 21 14.41 5.00 7.45
C ASP A 21 13.28 5.87 8.03
N LYS A 22 12.71 6.75 7.22
CA LYS A 22 11.53 7.53 7.59
C LYS A 22 10.26 6.67 7.73
N LEU A 23 10.06 5.74 6.79
CA LEU A 23 8.89 4.85 6.80
C LEU A 23 8.93 3.91 8.00
N VAL A 24 10.07 3.27 8.25
CA VAL A 24 10.31 2.30 9.31
C VAL A 24 11.10 2.95 10.44
N SER A 25 10.45 3.88 11.14
CA SER A 25 10.98 4.52 12.35
C SER A 25 10.78 3.62 13.59
N GLU A 26 11.25 4.07 14.75
CA GLU A 26 11.20 3.30 16.03
C GLU A 26 9.82 2.80 16.44
N ASN A 27 8.75 3.48 15.99
CA ASN A 27 7.36 3.09 16.30
C ASN A 27 6.75 2.15 15.24
N ALA A 28 7.52 1.74 14.24
CA ALA A 28 7.02 0.87 13.18
C ALA A 28 7.14 -0.61 13.56
N VAL A 29 6.08 -1.35 13.29
CA VAL A 29 6.03 -2.82 13.39
C VAL A 29 6.11 -3.38 12.00
N CYS A 30 7.17 -4.14 11.70
CA CYS A 30 7.44 -4.68 10.37
C CYS A 30 7.01 -6.12 10.24
N PHE A 31 6.45 -6.48 9.10
CA PHE A 31 6.09 -7.84 8.70
C PHE A 31 6.72 -8.14 7.33
N CYS A 32 7.16 -9.36 7.12
CA CYS A 32 7.71 -9.77 5.84
C CYS A 32 6.95 -10.97 5.27
N ALA A 33 6.52 -10.85 4.02
CA ALA A 33 5.98 -11.96 3.24
C ALA A 33 7.13 -12.59 2.44
N ASP A 34 7.51 -13.80 2.82
CA ASP A 34 8.53 -14.62 2.15
C ASP A 34 9.76 -13.82 1.72
N GLY A 35 10.07 -13.74 0.41
CA GLY A 35 11.21 -12.98 -0.12
C GLY A 35 11.24 -11.48 0.22
N GLY A 36 10.17 -10.90 0.75
CA GLY A 36 10.17 -9.55 1.33
C GLY A 36 11.18 -9.39 2.47
N ALA A 37 11.52 -10.49 3.16
CA ALA A 37 12.53 -10.51 4.21
C ALA A 37 13.94 -10.15 3.69
N ASN A 38 14.27 -10.48 2.43
CA ASN A 38 15.57 -10.12 1.83
C ASN A 38 15.71 -8.60 1.71
N PHE A 39 14.59 -7.91 1.39
CA PHE A 39 14.59 -6.45 1.27
C PHE A 39 14.62 -5.77 2.63
N ALA A 40 13.85 -6.26 3.60
CA ALA A 40 13.94 -5.78 4.98
C ALA A 40 15.39 -5.88 5.50
N PHE A 41 16.07 -7.01 5.26
CA PHE A 41 17.47 -7.21 5.60
C PHE A 41 18.40 -6.21 4.88
N LYS A 42 18.21 -6.01 3.58
CA LYS A 42 18.98 -5.04 2.78
C LYS A 42 18.92 -3.62 3.35
N TYR A 43 17.74 -3.21 3.86
CA TYR A 43 17.52 -1.90 4.47
C TYR A 43 17.79 -1.86 5.98
N GLY A 44 18.37 -2.93 6.55
CA GLY A 44 18.68 -3.01 7.99
C GLY A 44 17.44 -3.02 8.90
N LYS A 45 16.29 -3.47 8.39
CA LYS A 45 15.03 -3.49 9.15
C LYS A 45 14.78 -4.84 9.80
N MET A 46 14.24 -4.82 11.02
CA MET A 46 13.96 -6.01 11.81
C MET A 46 12.45 -6.29 11.79
N PRO A 47 11.98 -7.37 11.14
CA PRO A 47 10.58 -7.74 11.18
C PRO A 47 10.21 -8.37 12.52
N GLU A 48 8.97 -8.18 12.97
CA GLU A 48 8.42 -8.91 14.11
C GLU A 48 8.04 -10.35 13.70
N VAL A 49 7.54 -10.51 12.46
CA VAL A 49 7.12 -11.80 11.91
C VAL A 49 7.51 -11.92 10.45
N ILE A 50 8.01 -13.09 10.07
CA ILE A 50 8.17 -13.52 8.67
C ILE A 50 7.17 -14.65 8.40
N VAL A 51 6.40 -14.52 7.32
CA VAL A 51 5.34 -15.46 6.94
C VAL A 51 5.56 -15.94 5.51
N GLY A 52 5.48 -17.24 5.25
CA GLY A 52 5.57 -17.79 3.89
C GLY A 52 6.00 -19.26 3.86
N ASP A 53 6.23 -19.81 2.66
CA ASP A 53 6.83 -21.14 2.48
C ASP A 53 8.35 -21.11 2.59
N LEU A 54 8.94 -19.90 2.60
CA LEU A 54 10.37 -19.58 2.78
C LEU A 54 11.25 -19.98 1.58
N ASP A 55 10.64 -20.23 0.41
CA ASP A 55 11.40 -20.67 -0.78
C ASP A 55 12.12 -19.51 -1.50
N SER A 56 11.67 -18.27 -1.32
CA SER A 56 12.27 -17.06 -1.89
C SER A 56 13.20 -16.29 -0.94
N ILE A 57 13.35 -16.74 0.30
CA ILE A 57 14.27 -16.10 1.27
C ILE A 57 15.69 -16.66 1.07
N GLU A 58 16.67 -15.76 0.93
CA GLU A 58 18.07 -16.14 0.89
C GLU A 58 18.49 -16.85 2.20
N LYS A 59 19.21 -17.96 2.09
CA LYS A 59 19.64 -18.78 3.24
C LYS A 59 20.33 -17.96 4.32
N LYS A 60 21.27 -17.06 3.93
CA LYS A 60 21.97 -16.16 4.86
C LYS A 60 21.03 -15.23 5.62
N VAL A 61 19.97 -14.73 4.95
CA VAL A 61 18.97 -13.83 5.55
C VAL A 61 18.09 -14.59 6.55
N LEU A 62 17.65 -15.79 6.17
CA LEU A 62 16.87 -16.64 7.05
C LEU A 62 17.66 -17.02 8.31
N GLU A 63 18.93 -17.40 8.18
CA GLU A 63 19.81 -17.73 9.31
C GLU A 63 20.04 -16.51 10.21
N TYR A 64 20.25 -15.33 9.62
CA TYR A 64 20.37 -14.08 10.37
C TYR A 64 19.14 -13.80 11.23
N TYR A 65 17.94 -13.83 10.63
CA TYR A 65 16.71 -13.55 11.40
C TYR A 65 16.41 -14.62 12.45
N LYS A 66 16.74 -15.89 12.19
CA LYS A 66 16.70 -16.95 13.21
C LYS A 66 17.62 -16.64 14.39
N SER A 67 18.86 -16.18 14.13
CA SER A 67 19.81 -15.82 15.17
C SER A 67 19.36 -14.63 16.04
N LYS A 68 18.44 -13.82 15.50
CA LYS A 68 17.82 -12.69 16.20
C LYS A 68 16.50 -13.05 16.88
N ASN A 69 16.11 -14.33 16.91
CA ASN A 69 14.87 -14.84 17.47
C ASN A 69 13.61 -14.24 16.85
N ILE A 70 13.67 -13.86 15.57
CA ILE A 70 12.49 -13.36 14.84
C ILE A 70 11.49 -14.49 14.65
N LEU A 71 10.21 -14.21 14.89
CA LEU A 71 9.14 -15.19 14.72
C LEU A 71 8.98 -15.54 13.23
N ILE A 72 9.16 -16.82 12.90
CA ILE A 72 9.01 -17.32 11.52
C ILE A 72 7.82 -18.29 11.49
N LYS A 73 6.77 -17.92 10.74
CA LYS A 73 5.58 -18.74 10.51
C LYS A 73 5.65 -19.36 9.14
N LYS A 74 6.08 -20.63 9.10
CA LYS A 74 6.15 -21.40 7.85
C LYS A 74 4.78 -21.97 7.49
N PHE A 75 4.37 -21.78 6.24
CA PHE A 75 3.15 -22.32 5.68
C PHE A 75 3.45 -23.25 4.50
N PRO A 76 2.59 -24.21 4.18
CA PRO A 76 2.72 -25.02 2.96
C PRO A 76 2.69 -24.12 1.72
N LYS A 77 3.31 -24.60 0.63
CA LYS A 77 3.23 -23.94 -0.69
C LYS A 77 1.81 -24.02 -1.25
N ASP A 78 1.17 -25.17 -1.13
CA ASP A 78 -0.22 -25.40 -1.52
C ASP A 78 -1.13 -24.90 -0.41
N LYS A 79 -1.65 -23.69 -0.58
CA LYS A 79 -2.58 -23.02 0.34
C LYS A 79 -3.48 -22.06 -0.42
N ASP A 80 -4.68 -21.82 0.10
CA ASP A 80 -5.70 -20.97 -0.52
C ASP A 80 -5.40 -19.47 -0.44
N PHE A 81 -4.35 -19.06 0.28
CA PHE A 81 -4.04 -17.65 0.56
C PHE A 81 -2.60 -17.31 0.18
N THR A 82 -2.40 -16.13 -0.37
CA THR A 82 -1.05 -15.58 -0.56
C THR A 82 -0.40 -15.28 0.80
N ASP A 83 0.93 -15.21 0.84
CA ASP A 83 1.66 -14.84 2.07
C ASP A 83 1.27 -13.44 2.56
N PHE A 84 0.97 -12.54 1.63
CA PHE A 84 0.43 -11.21 1.95
C PHE A 84 -0.90 -11.30 2.70
N GLU A 85 -1.84 -12.10 2.20
CA GLU A 85 -3.14 -12.25 2.86
C GLU A 85 -3.02 -12.93 4.23
N LEU A 86 -2.06 -13.85 4.41
CA LEU A 86 -1.77 -14.44 5.71
C LEU A 86 -1.25 -13.40 6.71
N ILE A 87 -0.36 -12.49 6.28
CA ILE A 87 0.09 -11.38 7.13
C ILE A 87 -1.08 -10.47 7.53
N LEU A 88 -1.95 -10.11 6.60
CA LEU A 88 -3.11 -9.29 6.91
C LEU A 88 -4.04 -9.95 7.95
N LYS A 89 -4.23 -11.27 7.86
CA LYS A 89 -4.95 -12.02 8.89
C LYS A 89 -4.26 -11.98 10.24
N GLU A 90 -2.93 -12.07 10.29
CA GLU A 90 -2.16 -11.97 11.54
C GLU A 90 -2.27 -10.56 12.15
N ILE A 91 -2.16 -9.50 11.33
CA ILE A 91 -2.31 -8.12 11.80
C ILE A 91 -3.72 -7.91 12.39
N ASN A 92 -4.76 -8.41 11.72
CA ASN A 92 -6.12 -8.30 12.24
C ASN A 92 -6.29 -8.98 13.60
N LYS A 93 -5.74 -10.17 13.82
CA LYS A 93 -5.77 -10.83 15.14
C LYS A 93 -5.08 -10.02 16.23
N ILE A 94 -4.00 -9.32 15.89
CA ILE A 94 -3.29 -8.44 16.81
C ILE A 94 -4.13 -7.19 17.12
N SER A 95 -4.84 -6.67 16.11
CA SER A 95 -5.65 -5.46 16.22
C SER A 95 -7.00 -5.67 16.91
N GLU A 96 -7.61 -6.85 16.83
CA GLU A 96 -8.83 -7.21 17.59
C GLU A 96 -8.64 -7.06 19.11
N ASN A 97 -7.40 -7.20 19.58
CA ASN A 97 -7.03 -7.02 21.00
C ASN A 97 -6.51 -5.62 21.36
N LYS A 98 -6.29 -4.75 20.37
CA LYS A 98 -5.72 -3.41 20.58
C LYS A 98 -6.24 -2.49 19.48
N ASN A 99 -6.93 -1.45 19.86
CA ASN A 99 -7.43 -0.34 19.04
C ASN A 99 -7.11 -0.38 17.53
N PHE A 100 -8.11 -0.03 16.72
CA PHE A 100 -8.12 0.08 15.26
C PHE A 100 -6.77 0.49 14.64
N VAL A 101 -6.25 -0.32 13.70
CA VAL A 101 -5.08 0.04 12.90
C VAL A 101 -5.52 1.01 11.81
N GLU A 102 -5.14 2.27 11.92
CA GLU A 102 -5.59 3.31 11.00
C GLU A 102 -5.07 3.06 9.58
N LYS A 103 -3.76 2.81 9.40
CA LYS A 103 -3.15 2.52 8.10
C LYS A 103 -2.11 1.42 8.19
N ILE A 104 -2.06 0.59 7.16
CA ILE A 104 -1.04 -0.45 6.95
C ILE A 104 -0.30 -0.09 5.67
N PHE A 105 0.99 0.24 5.79
CA PHE A 105 1.84 0.57 4.66
C PHE A 105 2.44 -0.69 4.03
N VAL A 106 2.44 -0.77 2.71
CA VAL A 106 2.94 -1.92 1.95
C VAL A 106 4.02 -1.47 0.98
N VAL A 107 5.21 -2.03 1.09
CA VAL A 107 6.33 -1.83 0.17
C VAL A 107 6.64 -3.12 -0.59
N GLY A 108 7.12 -2.98 -1.83
CA GLY A 108 7.37 -4.14 -2.70
C GLY A 108 6.10 -4.89 -3.11
N GLY A 109 4.94 -4.24 -3.04
CA GLY A 109 3.66 -4.82 -3.45
C GLY A 109 3.37 -4.74 -4.94
N LEU A 110 4.19 -4.00 -5.69
CA LEU A 110 4.01 -3.70 -7.11
C LEU A 110 5.24 -4.16 -7.91
N GLY A 111 5.05 -4.28 -9.22
CA GLY A 111 6.11 -4.68 -10.15
C GLY A 111 6.44 -6.17 -10.14
N LYS A 112 7.49 -6.58 -10.86
CA LYS A 112 7.90 -7.96 -11.16
C LYS A 112 6.80 -8.81 -11.83
N ARG A 113 5.76 -9.19 -11.08
CA ARG A 113 4.66 -10.04 -11.52
C ARG A 113 3.38 -9.23 -11.60
N ILE A 114 2.80 -9.12 -12.80
CA ILE A 114 1.58 -8.33 -13.04
C ILE A 114 0.36 -8.92 -12.34
N ASP A 115 0.25 -10.26 -12.30
CA ASP A 115 -0.81 -10.99 -11.61
C ASP A 115 -0.84 -10.69 -10.11
N MET A 116 0.34 -10.67 -9.46
CA MET A 116 0.46 -10.33 -8.05
C MET A 116 0.14 -8.84 -7.81
N THR A 117 0.61 -7.95 -8.70
CA THR A 117 0.28 -6.52 -8.61
C THR A 117 -1.23 -6.29 -8.64
N LEU A 118 -1.93 -6.89 -9.61
CA LEU A 118 -3.38 -6.77 -9.71
C LEU A 118 -4.10 -7.36 -8.50
N SER A 119 -3.70 -8.57 -8.06
CA SER A 119 -4.26 -9.20 -6.87
C SER A 119 -4.07 -8.33 -5.63
N ASN A 120 -2.87 -7.75 -5.44
CA ASN A 120 -2.55 -6.87 -4.33
C ASN A 120 -3.40 -5.59 -4.34
N LEU A 121 -3.68 -5.03 -5.51
CA LEU A 121 -4.55 -3.85 -5.62
C LEU A 121 -6.02 -4.19 -5.33
N PHE A 122 -6.52 -5.32 -5.82
CA PHE A 122 -7.91 -5.71 -5.57
C PHE A 122 -8.19 -6.13 -4.12
N ILE A 123 -7.19 -6.66 -3.40
CA ILE A 123 -7.36 -7.01 -1.97
C ILE A 123 -7.65 -5.79 -1.10
N MET A 124 -7.33 -4.56 -1.58
CA MET A 124 -7.64 -3.29 -0.89
C MET A 124 -9.13 -3.09 -0.69
N GLU A 125 -9.99 -3.69 -1.50
CA GLU A 125 -11.44 -3.64 -1.28
C GLU A 125 -11.85 -4.33 0.03
N LYS A 126 -11.15 -5.41 0.39
CA LYS A 126 -11.37 -6.15 1.64
C LYS A 126 -10.66 -5.50 2.83
N TYR A 127 -9.44 -5.00 2.61
CA TYR A 127 -8.58 -4.37 3.61
C TYR A 127 -8.38 -2.89 3.26
N LYS A 128 -9.38 -2.07 3.59
CA LYS A 128 -9.53 -0.67 3.12
C LYS A 128 -8.48 0.29 3.67
N ASN A 129 -7.75 -0.11 4.71
CA ASN A 129 -6.71 0.66 5.37
C ASN A 129 -5.30 0.41 4.80
N LEU A 130 -5.18 -0.36 3.72
CA LEU A 130 -3.92 -0.57 3.02
C LEU A 130 -3.50 0.68 2.25
N VAL A 131 -2.21 1.00 2.32
CA VAL A 131 -1.57 2.04 1.51
C VAL A 131 -0.32 1.44 0.88
N PHE A 132 -0.34 1.24 -0.43
CA PHE A 132 0.86 0.81 -1.16
C PHE A 132 1.74 2.02 -1.43
N LEU A 133 3.03 1.86 -1.18
CA LEU A 133 4.02 2.91 -1.37
C LEU A 133 5.06 2.53 -2.42
N GLN A 134 5.39 3.48 -3.27
CA GLN A 134 6.63 3.57 -4.04
C GLN A 134 7.43 4.77 -3.52
N GLU A 135 8.64 4.99 -3.99
CA GLU A 135 9.48 6.12 -3.54
C GLU A 135 8.74 7.46 -3.58
N ASN A 136 7.95 7.66 -4.62
CA ASN A 136 7.22 8.90 -4.89
C ASN A 136 5.72 8.69 -5.16
N GLU A 137 5.19 7.49 -4.93
CA GLU A 137 3.79 7.17 -5.19
C GLU A 137 3.11 6.59 -3.96
N GLU A 138 1.90 7.03 -3.71
CA GLU A 138 0.99 6.54 -2.68
C GLU A 138 -0.28 6.03 -3.36
N ILE A 139 -0.67 4.77 -3.06
CA ILE A 139 -1.84 4.14 -3.65
C ILE A 139 -2.75 3.69 -2.52
N PHE A 140 -4.00 4.14 -2.52
CA PHE A 140 -5.00 3.79 -1.51
C PHE A 140 -6.39 3.58 -2.10
N TYR A 141 -7.24 2.92 -1.34
CA TYR A 141 -8.63 2.64 -1.70
C TYR A 141 -9.58 3.70 -1.15
N ALA A 142 -10.61 4.05 -1.92
CA ALA A 142 -11.67 4.94 -1.50
C ALA A 142 -13.05 4.44 -1.96
N GLU A 143 -14.03 4.45 -1.05
CA GLU A 143 -15.45 4.21 -1.33
C GLU A 143 -16.35 5.31 -0.76
N LYS A 144 -15.75 6.37 -0.25
CA LYS A 144 -16.40 7.57 0.28
C LYS A 144 -15.67 8.80 -0.23
N SER A 145 -16.38 9.89 -0.35
CA SER A 145 -15.82 11.22 -0.65
C SER A 145 -14.72 11.59 0.36
N PHE A 146 -13.70 12.26 -0.10
CA PHE A 146 -12.53 12.65 0.70
C PHE A 146 -11.92 13.97 0.22
N VAL A 147 -11.05 14.53 1.06
CA VAL A 147 -10.30 15.76 0.77
C VAL A 147 -8.82 15.47 0.89
N LEU A 148 -8.06 15.97 -0.07
CA LEU A 148 -6.60 15.94 -0.09
C LEU A 148 -6.07 17.30 0.36
N LYS A 149 -5.18 17.32 1.36
CA LYS A 149 -4.56 18.55 1.88
C LYS A 149 -3.05 18.51 1.67
N ASN A 150 -2.47 19.67 1.35
CA ASN A 150 -1.02 19.82 1.19
C ASN A 150 -0.41 18.90 0.11
N LYS A 151 -1.17 18.62 -0.95
CA LYS A 151 -0.75 17.78 -2.09
C LYS A 151 -0.72 18.57 -3.41
N LYS A 152 -0.58 19.91 -3.34
CA LYS A 152 -0.44 20.76 -4.53
C LYS A 152 0.70 20.25 -5.42
N GLU A 153 0.51 20.27 -6.74
CA GLU A 153 1.43 19.80 -7.79
C GLU A 153 1.64 18.27 -7.86
N TYR A 154 0.95 17.47 -7.02
CA TYR A 154 0.96 16.02 -7.18
C TYR A 154 0.17 15.64 -8.43
N GLU A 155 0.71 14.68 -9.19
CA GLU A 155 -0.09 13.93 -10.16
C GLU A 155 -1.12 13.08 -9.40
N PHE A 156 -2.32 13.01 -9.97
CA PHE A 156 -3.45 12.35 -9.36
C PHE A 156 -4.17 11.50 -10.38
N SER A 157 -4.39 10.23 -10.06
CA SER A 157 -5.17 9.33 -10.91
C SER A 157 -6.22 8.59 -10.10
N ILE A 158 -7.36 8.39 -10.73
CA ILE A 158 -8.45 7.54 -10.21
C ILE A 158 -8.62 6.35 -11.14
N ILE A 159 -8.59 5.15 -10.59
CA ILE A 159 -8.93 3.92 -11.28
C ILE A 159 -10.24 3.38 -10.69
N PRO A 160 -11.36 3.49 -11.39
CA PRO A 160 -12.61 2.88 -10.96
C PRO A 160 -12.48 1.35 -10.95
N ILE A 161 -12.81 0.70 -9.83
CA ILE A 161 -12.84 -0.76 -9.74
C ILE A 161 -14.28 -1.32 -9.66
N SER A 162 -15.27 -0.48 -9.29
CA SER A 162 -16.67 -0.79 -9.52
C SER A 162 -17.03 -0.58 -11.00
N GLU A 163 -18.10 -1.18 -11.47
CA GLU A 163 -18.59 -1.03 -12.86
C GLU A 163 -18.79 0.44 -13.25
N LYS A 164 -19.28 1.25 -12.31
CA LYS A 164 -19.52 2.68 -12.48
C LYS A 164 -19.22 3.45 -11.19
N VAL A 165 -18.75 4.68 -11.34
CA VAL A 165 -18.68 5.72 -10.30
C VAL A 165 -19.73 6.76 -10.64
N GLU A 166 -20.64 7.06 -9.69
CA GLU A 166 -21.78 7.95 -9.91
C GLU A 166 -21.51 9.34 -9.34
N LYS A 167 -21.87 10.35 -10.12
CA LYS A 167 -21.85 11.78 -9.73
C LYS A 167 -20.50 12.23 -9.21
N LEU A 168 -19.42 11.84 -9.92
CA LEU A 168 -18.07 12.24 -9.55
C LEU A 168 -17.86 13.73 -9.79
N THR A 169 -17.45 14.43 -8.74
CA THR A 169 -17.05 15.83 -8.75
C THR A 169 -15.63 15.94 -8.25
N LEU A 170 -14.77 16.61 -9.02
CA LEU A 170 -13.38 16.91 -8.68
C LEU A 170 -13.22 18.43 -8.61
N LYS A 171 -12.76 18.96 -7.46
CA LYS A 171 -12.47 20.38 -7.28
C LYS A 171 -11.04 20.59 -6.77
N GLY A 172 -10.38 21.64 -7.25
CA GLY A 172 -8.99 21.93 -6.95
C GLY A 172 -7.99 21.16 -7.81
N PHE A 173 -8.44 20.60 -8.94
CA PHE A 173 -7.63 19.86 -9.91
C PHE A 173 -7.52 20.63 -11.23
N LYS A 174 -6.51 20.28 -12.05
CA LYS A 174 -6.34 20.84 -13.39
C LYS A 174 -7.53 20.47 -14.31
N PHE A 175 -8.01 19.24 -14.21
CA PHE A 175 -9.18 18.75 -14.94
C PHE A 175 -10.29 18.48 -13.93
N GLU A 176 -11.11 19.49 -13.67
CA GLU A 176 -12.27 19.38 -12.79
C GLU A 176 -13.43 18.66 -13.45
N THR A 177 -14.31 18.10 -12.64
CA THR A 177 -15.55 17.48 -13.08
C THR A 177 -16.71 17.94 -12.20
N ASP A 178 -17.93 17.93 -12.74
CA ASP A 178 -19.15 18.22 -11.97
C ASP A 178 -20.18 17.11 -12.22
N LYS A 179 -20.43 16.30 -11.20
CA LYS A 179 -21.43 15.24 -11.11
C LYS A 179 -21.49 14.30 -12.33
N ILE A 180 -20.33 13.97 -12.90
CA ILE A 180 -20.26 13.04 -14.03
C ILE A 180 -20.36 11.58 -13.57
N ASP A 181 -20.95 10.74 -14.40
CA ASP A 181 -20.87 9.28 -14.25
C ASP A 181 -19.67 8.75 -15.06
N VAL A 182 -18.86 7.90 -14.44
CA VAL A 182 -17.66 7.34 -15.08
C VAL A 182 -17.69 5.83 -14.98
N LYS A 183 -17.55 5.16 -16.13
CA LYS A 183 -17.48 3.71 -16.23
C LYS A 183 -16.05 3.22 -16.00
N ARG A 184 -15.90 1.96 -15.55
CA ARG A 184 -14.61 1.34 -15.22
C ARG A 184 -13.62 1.35 -16.39
N GLU A 185 -14.09 1.16 -17.62
CA GLU A 185 -13.26 1.14 -18.82
C GLU A 185 -12.77 2.54 -19.28
N SER A 186 -13.19 3.61 -18.59
CA SER A 186 -12.78 4.97 -18.97
C SER A 186 -11.37 5.29 -18.48
N SER A 187 -10.53 5.79 -19.37
CA SER A 187 -9.21 6.34 -19.05
C SER A 187 -9.23 7.84 -18.67
N ARG A 188 -10.41 8.45 -18.59
CA ARG A 188 -10.59 9.91 -18.41
C ARG A 188 -9.99 10.46 -17.11
N LEU A 189 -9.85 9.62 -16.09
CA LEU A 189 -9.47 10.05 -14.73
C LEU A 189 -7.99 9.81 -14.39
N VAL A 190 -7.16 9.50 -15.38
CA VAL A 190 -5.71 9.32 -15.18
C VAL A 190 -4.95 10.59 -15.52
N SER A 191 -3.79 10.78 -14.85
CA SER A 191 -2.85 11.88 -15.11
C SER A 191 -3.45 13.28 -14.94
N ASN A 192 -4.29 13.47 -13.92
CA ASN A 192 -4.70 14.79 -13.45
C ASN A 192 -3.61 15.43 -12.58
N VAL A 193 -3.75 16.67 -12.21
CA VAL A 193 -2.81 17.40 -11.33
C VAL A 193 -3.61 18.17 -10.28
N ILE A 194 -3.16 18.13 -9.04
CA ILE A 194 -3.73 18.92 -7.95
C ILE A 194 -3.18 20.35 -8.04
N LEU A 195 -4.06 21.36 -8.16
CA LEU A 195 -3.68 22.75 -8.28
C LEU A 195 -3.80 23.54 -6.98
N GLU A 196 -4.68 23.09 -6.09
CA GLU A 196 -4.98 23.79 -4.85
C GLU A 196 -4.37 23.07 -3.63
N ASN A 197 -4.19 23.80 -2.52
CA ASN A 197 -3.72 23.21 -1.26
C ASN A 197 -4.74 22.24 -0.65
N GLU A 198 -6.01 22.41 -1.00
CA GLU A 198 -7.11 21.54 -0.61
C GLU A 198 -7.89 21.16 -1.88
N ALA A 199 -7.94 19.88 -2.21
CA ALA A 199 -8.65 19.33 -3.35
C ALA A 199 -9.67 18.29 -2.89
N SER A 200 -10.89 18.34 -3.43
CA SER A 200 -11.95 17.41 -3.03
C SER A 200 -12.30 16.43 -4.14
N VAL A 201 -12.58 15.19 -3.72
CA VAL A 201 -13.12 14.11 -4.53
C VAL A 201 -14.46 13.70 -3.92
N GLU A 202 -15.54 14.08 -4.59
CA GLU A 202 -16.90 13.79 -4.15
C GLU A 202 -17.58 12.83 -5.13
N PHE A 203 -18.29 11.83 -4.65
CA PHE A 203 -19.07 10.91 -5.47
C PHE A 203 -20.18 10.25 -4.65
N LYS A 204 -21.24 9.81 -5.33
CA LYS A 204 -22.40 9.21 -4.67
C LYS A 204 -22.18 7.72 -4.38
N ASN A 205 -21.74 6.98 -5.39
CA ASN A 205 -21.47 5.54 -5.32
C ASN A 205 -20.25 5.21 -6.18
N GLY A 206 -19.50 4.21 -5.76
CA GLY A 206 -18.36 3.71 -6.51
C GLY A 206 -17.25 3.22 -5.58
N LYS A 207 -16.30 2.50 -6.19
CA LYS A 207 -15.09 2.01 -5.53
C LYS A 207 -13.90 2.41 -6.37
N LEU A 208 -12.92 3.03 -5.77
CA LEU A 208 -11.82 3.69 -6.44
C LEU A 208 -10.49 3.21 -5.88
N ILE A 209 -9.51 3.00 -6.74
CA ILE A 209 -8.09 3.04 -6.39
C ILE A 209 -7.58 4.44 -6.75
N ILE A 210 -6.98 5.09 -5.79
CA ILE A 210 -6.39 6.42 -5.93
C ILE A 210 -4.88 6.27 -6.01
N ILE A 211 -4.26 6.98 -6.94
CA ILE A 211 -2.82 7.02 -7.10
C ILE A 211 -2.39 8.49 -7.02
N LEU A 212 -1.56 8.78 -6.04
CA LEU A 212 -0.90 10.08 -5.87
C LEU A 212 0.57 9.92 -6.18
N LYS A 213 1.13 10.81 -7.01
CA LYS A 213 2.55 10.81 -7.33
C LYS A 213 3.15 12.19 -7.10
N ASN A 214 4.19 12.23 -6.29
CA ASN A 214 4.97 13.43 -6.05
C ASN A 214 6.17 13.47 -7.00
N ASN A 215 6.15 14.36 -7.98
CA ASN A 215 7.27 14.51 -8.91
C ASN A 215 8.51 15.16 -8.29
N ASN A 216 8.37 15.85 -7.15
CA ASN A 216 9.45 16.57 -6.45
C ASN A 216 10.19 15.72 -5.42
N LYS A 217 10.09 14.38 -5.47
CA LYS A 217 10.81 13.42 -4.62
C LYS A 217 10.84 13.79 -3.13
N ASN A 218 9.74 13.63 -2.43
CA ASN A 218 9.74 13.42 -0.97
C ASN A 218 8.29 13.19 -0.52
N LEU A 219 7.84 11.94 -0.52
CA LEU A 219 6.67 11.59 0.28
C LEU A 219 7.12 11.72 1.75
N LEU A 220 6.59 12.69 2.46
CA LEU A 220 6.76 12.82 3.91
C LEU A 220 5.69 11.97 4.59
N TYR A 221 6.10 10.88 5.22
CA TYR A 221 5.27 10.06 6.12
C TYR A 221 5.68 10.25 7.56
#